data_7baa866b5dd28716ac3978ae87675858
#
_entry.id   7baa866b5dd28716ac3978ae87675858
#
_cell.length_a   1.000
_cell.length_b   1.000
_cell.length_c   1.000
_cell.angle_alpha   90.00
_cell.angle_beta   90.00
_cell.angle_gamma   90.00
#
_symmetry.space_group_name_H-M   'P 1'
#
loop_
_entity.id
_entity.type
_entity.pdbx_description
1 polymer ?
#
loop_
_entity_poly.entity_id
_entity_poly.type
_entity_poly.pdbx_seq_one_letter_code
_entity_poly.pdbx_strand_id
1 'polypeptide(L)'
;MAATEVTEFAGRPFSALSGGERARVALARVLAQRAPLLLLDEPTAALDLRHQELVLRICRERAAAGDAVVVVLHDLQLAAAYADRAAVLHGGRIAAEGPPAEIFTAGLIGEVYRQPVEVLPHPAGGTPLVVPVRPR
;
A
#
# COMPACT_ATOMS: atom_id res chain seq x y z
N MET A 1 11.38 -11.31 -12.11
CA MET A 1 12.56 -11.09 -11.23
C MET A 1 13.13 -9.67 -11.39
N ALA A 2 13.30 -9.17 -12.59
CA ALA A 2 13.84 -7.80 -12.79
C ALA A 2 12.94 -6.72 -12.18
N ALA A 3 11.63 -6.76 -12.39
CA ALA A 3 10.68 -5.77 -11.86
C ALA A 3 10.68 -5.63 -10.32
N THR A 4 11.01 -6.70 -9.61
CA THR A 4 11.06 -6.74 -8.13
C THR A 4 12.47 -6.66 -7.57
N GLU A 5 13.47 -6.46 -8.44
CA GLU A 5 14.89 -6.37 -8.08
C GLU A 5 15.39 -7.57 -7.25
N VAL A 6 14.94 -8.79 -7.61
CA VAL A 6 15.29 -10.02 -6.88
C VAL A 6 16.22 -10.95 -7.68
N THR A 7 16.73 -10.50 -8.81
CA THR A 7 17.60 -11.33 -9.69
C THR A 7 18.87 -11.78 -8.96
N GLU A 8 19.42 -10.93 -8.11
CA GLU A 8 20.60 -11.23 -7.30
C GLU A 8 20.38 -12.35 -6.26
N PHE A 9 19.12 -12.67 -5.94
CA PHE A 9 18.76 -13.70 -4.96
C PHE A 9 18.51 -15.08 -5.58
N ALA A 10 18.57 -15.20 -6.92
CA ALA A 10 18.19 -16.42 -7.63
C ALA A 10 18.93 -17.69 -7.15
N GLY A 11 20.18 -17.54 -6.70
CA GLY A 11 20.99 -18.63 -6.17
C GLY A 11 20.98 -18.77 -4.66
N ARG A 12 20.24 -17.95 -3.92
CA ARG A 12 20.21 -17.97 -2.45
C ARG A 12 19.01 -18.77 -1.93
N PRO A 13 19.19 -19.60 -0.90
CA PRO A 13 18.05 -20.25 -0.25
C PRO A 13 17.15 -19.19 0.41
N PHE A 14 15.83 -19.39 0.33
CA PHE A 14 14.84 -18.45 0.86
C PHE A 14 15.04 -18.16 2.35
N SER A 15 15.48 -19.15 3.12
CA SER A 15 15.79 -19.03 4.55
C SER A 15 16.92 -18.06 4.86
N ALA A 16 17.84 -17.83 3.92
CA ALA A 16 18.98 -16.92 4.08
C ALA A 16 18.65 -15.45 3.71
N LEU A 17 17.42 -15.17 3.26
CA LEU A 17 16.99 -13.85 2.89
C LEU A 17 16.49 -13.06 4.11
N SER A 18 16.72 -11.74 4.13
CA SER A 18 16.11 -10.82 5.07
C SER A 18 14.59 -10.74 4.90
N GLY A 19 13.87 -10.15 5.87
CA GLY A 19 12.42 -9.96 5.78
C GLY A 19 11.99 -9.21 4.52
N GLY A 20 12.66 -8.11 4.20
CA GLY A 20 12.38 -7.32 3.00
C GLY A 20 12.71 -8.05 1.69
N GLU A 21 13.82 -8.80 1.65
CA GLU A 21 14.19 -9.64 0.51
C GLU A 21 13.16 -10.75 0.27
N ARG A 22 12.69 -11.41 1.34
CA ARG A 22 11.60 -12.41 1.27
C ARG A 22 10.31 -11.80 0.74
N ALA A 23 9.93 -10.62 1.20
CA ALA A 23 8.72 -9.92 0.72
C ALA A 23 8.80 -9.64 -0.78
N ARG A 24 9.94 -9.15 -1.28
CA ARG A 24 10.16 -8.92 -2.72
C ARG A 24 10.15 -10.21 -3.54
N VAL A 25 10.73 -11.29 -3.03
CA VAL A 25 10.68 -12.61 -3.68
C VAL A 25 9.25 -13.16 -3.70
N ALA A 26 8.48 -12.99 -2.62
CA ALA A 26 7.08 -13.38 -2.58
C ALA A 26 6.25 -12.62 -3.64
N LEU A 27 6.45 -11.31 -3.75
CA LEU A 27 5.82 -10.50 -4.80
C LEU A 27 6.22 -11.00 -6.20
N ALA A 28 7.51 -11.30 -6.44
CA ALA A 28 7.96 -11.85 -7.71
C ALA A 28 7.24 -13.15 -8.08
N ARG A 29 7.00 -14.03 -7.10
CA ARG A 29 6.24 -15.28 -7.29
C ARG A 29 4.79 -15.00 -7.69
N VAL A 30 4.14 -14.05 -7.02
CA VAL A 30 2.75 -13.67 -7.34
C VAL A 30 2.67 -13.11 -8.76
N LEU A 31 3.58 -12.22 -9.13
CA LEU A 31 3.63 -11.63 -10.48
C LEU A 31 3.90 -12.67 -11.58
N ALA A 32 4.69 -13.70 -11.27
CA ALA A 32 5.00 -14.78 -12.20
C ALA A 32 3.78 -15.64 -12.55
N GLN A 33 2.74 -15.65 -11.70
CA GLN A 33 1.50 -16.38 -11.96
C GLN A 33 0.65 -15.73 -13.08
N ARG A 34 0.90 -14.47 -13.40
CA ARG A 34 0.14 -13.71 -14.41
C ARG A 34 -1.38 -13.75 -14.21
N ALA A 35 -1.82 -13.82 -12.96
CA ALA A 35 -3.23 -13.80 -12.61
C ALA A 35 -3.83 -12.42 -12.92
N PRO A 36 -5.06 -12.34 -13.43
CA PRO A 36 -5.73 -11.07 -13.70
C PRO A 36 -6.25 -10.38 -12.44
N LEU A 37 -6.19 -11.05 -11.30
CA LEU A 37 -6.53 -10.52 -9.98
C LEU A 37 -5.36 -10.73 -9.03
N LEU A 38 -4.88 -9.64 -8.43
CA LEU A 38 -3.85 -9.64 -7.39
C LEU A 38 -4.48 -9.26 -6.05
N LEU A 39 -4.28 -10.10 -5.05
CA LEU A 39 -4.66 -9.83 -3.66
C LEU A 39 -3.39 -9.81 -2.82
N LEU A 40 -3.05 -8.65 -2.28
CA LEU A 40 -1.82 -8.44 -1.50
C LEU A 40 -2.18 -7.96 -0.09
N ASP A 41 -1.75 -8.71 0.90
CA ASP A 41 -1.97 -8.38 2.31
C ASP A 41 -0.69 -7.82 2.91
N GLU A 42 -0.70 -6.53 3.24
CA GLU A 42 0.41 -5.77 3.83
C GLU A 42 1.77 -5.96 3.10
N PRO A 43 1.82 -5.85 1.77
CA PRO A 43 3.05 -6.18 1.04
C PRO A 43 4.21 -5.21 1.29
N THR A 44 3.96 -4.11 2.00
CA THR A 44 4.94 -3.05 2.31
C THR A 44 5.45 -3.07 3.75
N ALA A 45 4.88 -3.88 4.63
CA ALA A 45 5.12 -3.81 6.09
C ALA A 45 6.59 -4.04 6.51
N ALA A 46 7.35 -4.86 5.78
CA ALA A 46 8.74 -5.18 6.10
C ALA A 46 9.76 -4.49 5.18
N LEU A 47 9.33 -3.47 4.44
CA LEU A 47 10.13 -2.81 3.41
C LEU A 47 10.55 -1.41 3.85
N ASP A 48 11.74 -0.99 3.40
CA ASP A 48 12.14 0.41 3.43
C ASP A 48 11.34 1.25 2.41
N LEU A 49 11.43 2.57 2.53
CA LEU A 49 10.69 3.53 1.71
C LEU A 49 10.84 3.25 0.21
N ARG A 50 12.08 2.99 -0.27
CA ARG A 50 12.33 2.73 -1.69
C ARG A 50 11.60 1.50 -2.20
N HIS A 51 11.59 0.43 -1.41
CA HIS A 51 10.96 -0.82 -1.79
C HIS A 51 9.43 -0.78 -1.61
N GLN A 52 8.90 -0.02 -0.66
CA GLN A 52 7.47 0.26 -0.56
C GLN A 52 6.94 0.92 -1.83
N GLU A 53 7.63 1.99 -2.28
CA GLU A 53 7.31 2.68 -3.52
C GLU A 53 7.41 1.75 -4.75
N LEU A 54 8.45 0.90 -4.81
CA LEU A 54 8.61 -0.09 -5.88
C LEU A 54 7.41 -1.03 -5.97
N VAL A 55 6.98 -1.61 -4.85
CA VAL A 55 5.84 -2.54 -4.79
C VAL A 55 4.57 -1.87 -5.30
N LEU A 56 4.26 -0.69 -4.79
CA LEU A 56 3.00 0.00 -5.13
C LEU A 56 3.01 0.54 -6.58
N ARG A 57 4.17 0.95 -7.09
CA ARG A 57 4.32 1.27 -8.51
C ARG A 57 4.02 0.06 -9.40
N ILE A 58 4.54 -1.12 -9.06
CA ILE A 58 4.22 -2.37 -9.78
C ILE A 58 2.71 -2.64 -9.73
N CYS A 59 2.07 -2.44 -8.59
CA CYS A 59 0.62 -2.57 -8.46
C CYS A 59 -0.13 -1.62 -9.40
N ARG A 60 0.29 -0.36 -9.50
CA ARG A 60 -0.28 0.63 -10.43
C ARG A 60 -0.08 0.24 -11.89
N GLU A 61 1.11 -0.23 -12.25
CA GLU A 61 1.42 -0.70 -13.61
C GLU A 61 0.52 -1.89 -14.01
N ARG A 62 0.29 -2.83 -13.09
CA ARG A 62 -0.61 -3.97 -13.30
C ARG A 62 -2.06 -3.52 -13.47
N ALA A 63 -2.53 -2.61 -12.62
CA ALA A 63 -3.87 -2.04 -12.75
C ALA A 63 -4.05 -1.29 -14.07
N ALA A 64 -3.06 -0.50 -14.48
CA ALA A 64 -3.07 0.20 -15.76
C ALA A 64 -3.05 -0.75 -16.98
N ALA A 65 -2.49 -1.95 -16.82
CA ALA A 65 -2.51 -3.01 -17.83
C ALA A 65 -3.85 -3.80 -17.89
N GLY A 66 -4.81 -3.49 -16.99
CA GLY A 66 -6.15 -4.07 -16.96
C GLY A 66 -6.37 -5.14 -15.91
N ASP A 67 -5.40 -5.39 -15.02
CA ASP A 67 -5.60 -6.32 -13.92
C ASP A 67 -6.38 -5.66 -12.77
N ALA A 68 -7.12 -6.46 -12.01
CA ALA A 68 -7.68 -6.04 -10.73
C ALA A 68 -6.63 -6.21 -9.62
N VAL A 69 -6.35 -5.15 -8.87
CA VAL A 69 -5.37 -5.17 -7.79
C VAL A 69 -6.01 -4.70 -6.49
N VAL A 70 -6.00 -5.55 -5.47
CA VAL A 70 -6.46 -5.23 -4.12
C VAL A 70 -5.28 -5.35 -3.17
N VAL A 71 -5.02 -4.29 -2.42
CA VAL A 71 -3.89 -4.21 -1.49
C VAL A 71 -4.40 -3.79 -0.12
N VAL A 72 -4.09 -4.56 0.92
CA VAL A 72 -4.31 -4.15 2.31
C VAL A 72 -3.10 -3.35 2.76
N LEU A 73 -3.32 -2.13 3.25
CA LEU A 73 -2.28 -1.23 3.72
C LEU A 73 -2.66 -0.67 5.10
N HIS A 74 -1.66 -0.48 5.96
CA HIS A 74 -1.80 0.28 7.20
C HIS A 74 -1.38 1.74 7.03
N ASP A 75 -0.52 2.02 6.07
CA ASP A 75 -0.05 3.37 5.79
C ASP A 75 -1.08 4.14 4.94
N LEU A 76 -1.71 5.13 5.57
CA LEU A 76 -2.72 5.98 4.92
C LEU A 76 -2.12 6.85 3.81
N GLN A 77 -0.83 7.22 3.90
CA GLN A 77 -0.17 8.03 2.89
C GLN A 77 0.04 7.21 1.62
N LEU A 78 0.51 5.97 1.76
CA LEU A 78 0.67 5.05 0.64
C LEU A 78 -0.69 4.72 0.01
N ALA A 79 -1.72 4.46 0.83
CA ALA A 79 -3.07 4.23 0.33
C ALA A 79 -3.60 5.45 -0.44
N ALA A 80 -3.42 6.66 0.09
CA ALA A 80 -3.85 7.89 -0.55
C ALA A 80 -3.11 8.16 -1.87
N ALA A 81 -1.82 7.85 -1.93
CA ALA A 81 -0.99 8.11 -3.11
C ALA A 81 -1.23 7.14 -4.26
N TYR A 82 -1.57 5.90 -3.96
CA TYR A 82 -1.58 4.82 -4.96
C TYR A 82 -2.96 4.26 -5.31
N ALA A 83 -3.95 4.35 -4.41
CA ALA A 83 -5.26 3.78 -4.66
C ALA A 83 -6.15 4.67 -5.52
N ASP A 84 -6.85 4.08 -6.49
CA ASP A 84 -7.96 4.73 -7.19
C ASP A 84 -9.21 4.79 -6.30
N ARG A 85 -9.42 3.74 -5.52
CA ARG A 85 -10.48 3.62 -4.52
C ARG A 85 -9.91 2.94 -3.27
N ALA A 86 -10.39 3.35 -2.12
CA ALA A 86 -10.06 2.72 -0.84
C ALA A 86 -11.33 2.32 -0.11
N ALA A 87 -11.24 1.30 0.72
CA ALA A 87 -12.25 0.92 1.69
C ALA A 87 -11.63 0.96 3.09
N VAL A 88 -12.21 1.73 3.99
CA VAL A 88 -11.77 1.82 5.39
C VAL A 88 -12.58 0.82 6.20
N LEU A 89 -11.87 -0.17 6.79
CA LEU A 89 -12.49 -1.18 7.63
C LEU A 89 -12.39 -0.78 9.11
N HIS A 90 -13.50 -0.87 9.82
CA HIS A 90 -13.57 -0.63 11.26
C HIS A 90 -14.64 -1.51 11.90
N GLY A 91 -14.30 -2.15 13.02
CA GLY A 91 -15.25 -3.01 13.76
C GLY A 91 -15.87 -4.14 12.91
N GLY A 92 -15.10 -4.71 11.98
CA GLY A 92 -15.56 -5.78 11.09
C GLY A 92 -16.50 -5.34 9.96
N ARG A 93 -16.58 -4.04 9.69
CA ARG A 93 -17.42 -3.44 8.65
C ARG A 93 -16.66 -2.44 7.81
N ILE A 94 -17.15 -2.16 6.61
CA ILE A 94 -16.68 -1.05 5.79
C ILE A 94 -17.30 0.24 6.36
N ALA A 95 -16.45 1.10 6.93
CA ALA A 95 -16.85 2.39 7.48
C ALA A 95 -17.01 3.45 6.37
N ALA A 96 -16.18 3.39 5.34
CA ALA A 96 -16.29 4.21 4.14
C ALA A 96 -15.63 3.54 2.95
N GLU A 97 -16.10 3.87 1.75
CA GLU A 97 -15.53 3.39 0.48
C GLU A 97 -15.61 4.51 -0.56
N GLY A 98 -14.53 4.71 -1.31
CA GLY A 98 -14.48 5.72 -2.36
C GLY A 98 -13.05 6.15 -2.70
N PRO A 99 -12.88 7.20 -3.53
CA PRO A 99 -11.57 7.81 -3.75
C PRO A 99 -10.96 8.29 -2.42
N PRO A 100 -9.67 8.07 -2.17
CA PRO A 100 -9.02 8.50 -0.93
C PRO A 100 -9.25 9.99 -0.60
N ALA A 101 -9.22 10.86 -1.60
CA ALA A 101 -9.45 12.29 -1.42
C ALA A 101 -10.84 12.64 -0.86
N GLU A 102 -11.83 11.79 -1.08
CA GLU A 102 -13.20 11.98 -0.59
C GLU A 102 -13.42 11.37 0.78
N ILE A 103 -12.83 10.18 1.03
CA ILE A 103 -13.14 9.43 2.24
C ILE A 103 -12.12 9.64 3.37
N PHE A 104 -10.88 10.04 3.10
CA PHE A 104 -9.89 10.29 4.14
C PHE A 104 -10.12 11.68 4.76
N THR A 105 -11.15 11.77 5.59
CA THR A 105 -11.50 12.97 6.34
C THR A 105 -10.95 12.91 7.76
N ALA A 106 -10.71 14.08 8.38
CA ALA A 106 -10.27 14.15 9.76
C ALA A 106 -11.26 13.46 10.73
N GLY A 107 -12.56 13.57 10.46
CA GLY A 107 -13.62 12.94 11.24
C GLY A 107 -13.54 11.41 11.15
N LEU A 108 -13.57 10.84 9.94
CA LEU A 108 -13.53 9.38 9.76
C LEU A 108 -12.23 8.77 10.30
N ILE A 109 -11.10 9.34 9.90
CA ILE A 109 -9.79 8.80 10.32
C ILE A 109 -9.60 8.96 11.83
N GLY A 110 -10.01 10.11 12.39
CA GLY A 110 -9.94 10.35 13.83
C GLY A 110 -10.78 9.35 14.64
N GLU A 111 -11.98 9.01 14.16
CA GLU A 111 -12.85 8.02 14.78
C GLU A 111 -12.27 6.60 14.68
N VAL A 112 -11.88 6.16 13.49
CA VAL A 112 -11.38 4.80 13.22
C VAL A 112 -10.10 4.51 14.00
N TYR A 113 -9.16 5.46 14.00
CA TYR A 113 -7.85 5.29 14.67
C TYR A 113 -7.84 5.77 16.12
N ARG A 114 -8.93 6.38 16.60
CA ARG A 114 -9.05 6.98 17.93
C ARG A 114 -7.93 7.97 18.22
N GLN A 115 -7.52 8.71 17.21
CA GLN A 115 -6.45 9.69 17.25
C GLN A 115 -6.88 10.93 16.46
N PRO A 116 -6.90 12.13 17.07
CA PRO A 116 -7.15 13.36 16.32
C PRO A 116 -6.12 13.54 15.22
N VAL A 117 -6.61 13.85 14.01
CA VAL A 117 -5.77 14.08 12.83
C VAL A 117 -6.23 15.34 12.10
N GLU A 118 -5.31 15.94 11.36
CA GLU A 118 -5.57 16.92 10.33
C GLU A 118 -5.40 16.25 8.96
N VAL A 119 -6.23 16.65 8.01
CA VAL A 119 -6.10 16.21 6.61
C VAL A 119 -5.80 17.42 5.76
N LEU A 120 -4.62 17.44 5.19
CA LEU A 120 -4.08 18.56 4.41
C LEU A 120 -3.90 18.13 2.94
N PRO A 121 -4.04 19.05 1.98
CA PRO A 121 -3.69 18.74 0.60
C PRO A 121 -2.16 18.57 0.47
N HIS A 122 -1.73 17.58 -0.32
CA HIS A 122 -0.31 17.42 -0.62
C HIS A 122 0.19 18.60 -1.46
N PRO A 123 1.37 19.19 -1.16
CA PRO A 123 1.88 20.37 -1.88
C PRO A 123 2.08 20.15 -3.38
N ALA A 124 2.38 18.93 -3.80
CA ALA A 124 2.57 18.56 -5.21
C ALA A 124 1.27 18.13 -5.92
N GLY A 125 0.11 18.24 -5.27
CA GLY A 125 -1.21 18.01 -5.87
C GLY A 125 -2.04 16.91 -5.21
N GLY A 126 -3.33 17.14 -5.10
CA GLY A 126 -4.51 16.27 -4.95
C GLY A 126 -4.59 15.20 -3.87
N THR A 127 -3.48 14.63 -3.46
CA THR A 127 -3.45 13.52 -2.50
C THR A 127 -3.62 14.02 -1.07
N PRO A 128 -4.52 13.45 -0.25
CA PRO A 128 -4.65 13.86 1.15
C PRO A 128 -3.44 13.41 1.98
N LEU A 129 -2.92 14.34 2.80
CA LEU A 129 -1.94 14.05 3.84
C LEU A 129 -2.65 13.95 5.17
N VAL A 130 -2.57 12.80 5.83
CA VAL A 130 -3.13 12.58 7.16
C VAL A 130 -2.04 12.82 8.21
N VAL A 131 -2.19 13.86 9.01
CA VAL A 131 -1.20 14.27 10.00
C VAL A 131 -1.77 14.11 11.41
N PRO A 132 -1.20 13.27 12.27
CA PRO A 132 -1.65 13.14 13.64
C PRO A 132 -1.44 14.45 14.43
N VAL A 133 -2.48 14.91 15.15
CA VAL A 133 -2.37 16.02 16.07
C VAL A 133 -1.62 15.55 17.32
N ARG A 134 -0.52 16.23 17.65
CA ARG A 134 0.30 15.93 18.82
C ARG A 134 0.19 17.07 19.83
N PRO A 135 -0.06 16.77 21.12
CA PRO A 135 0.02 17.80 22.15
C PRO A 135 1.45 18.34 22.21
N ARG A 136 1.57 19.65 22.41
CA ARG A 136 2.87 20.31 22.65
C ARG A 136 3.25 20.18 24.11
#